data_383da42b1988e571b2fd05a69c5c0220
#
_entry.id   383da42b1988e571b2fd05a69c5c0220
#
_cell.length_a   1.000
_cell.length_b   1.000
_cell.length_c   1.000
_cell.angle_alpha   90.00
_cell.angle_beta   90.00
_cell.angle_gamma   90.00
#
_symmetry.space_group_name_H-M   'P 1'
#
loop_
_entity.id
_entity.type
_entity.pdbx_description
1 polymer ?
#
loop_
_entity_poly.entity_id
_entity_poly.type
_entity_poly.pdbx_seq_one_letter_code
_entity_poly.pdbx_strand_id
1 'polypeptide(L)'
;MKKTLGAIAMLGVSIFVLAGCTAGPESAEIRVWLVGSSTPQQARDYLVKTFADENPGSSIVIEEQPAEGLADALTTALSSDDGPDVVEFGAAQAPGLTSAGALLDLTDEYDELGGDDLLAGQVEAGTFDGTFFAPPLFAQARVEFANPALVQAAPATLDEYITTAKVLTAGSPGASGIYFAGRDWKSALPFVWANGGEIAVQQGGTWDAQLSSDASVAGLLQVQDLMMNASLAPRDGDNTEPWIAYCDGQAIQFSAPSGALEPASACASATPPPAPFVYALPGRDGGAAPVLTDGSNVGVSAKSAHPRLATDALKIMLSDEFQTMYGEIGMVPAKKSLAATLGDTPAAAALVAAASAARNTPASPKWADVEASGVLADFFGQIAIGGDVAALATAVDTQIEAILNG
;
A
#
# COMPACT_ATOMS: atom_id res chain seq x y z
N MET A 1 -15.63 102.49 5.82
CA MET A 1 -15.03 101.68 4.73
C MET A 1 -14.23 100.53 5.40
N LYS A 2 -14.81 99.38 5.50
CA LYS A 2 -14.09 98.10 5.79
C LYS A 2 -14.85 96.96 5.15
N LYS A 3 -14.23 96.31 4.17
CA LYS A 3 -14.75 95.16 3.43
C LYS A 3 -14.45 93.90 4.26
N THR A 4 -15.44 93.10 4.62
CA THR A 4 -15.30 91.80 5.16
C THR A 4 -15.43 90.77 4.06
N LEU A 5 -14.36 89.98 3.86
CA LEU A 5 -14.37 88.80 2.99
C LEU A 5 -14.92 87.64 3.81
N GLY A 6 -15.97 87.01 3.34
CA GLY A 6 -16.44 85.70 3.86
C GLY A 6 -15.69 84.54 3.25
N ALA A 7 -15.13 83.71 4.03
CA ALA A 7 -14.52 82.45 3.61
C ALA A 7 -15.58 81.33 3.61
N ILE A 8 -15.82 80.72 2.44
CA ILE A 8 -16.64 79.50 2.29
C ILE A 8 -15.74 78.31 2.47
N ALA A 9 -15.95 77.54 3.53
CA ALA A 9 -15.31 76.28 3.80
C ALA A 9 -16.06 75.18 3.01
N MET A 10 -15.43 74.61 1.98
CA MET A 10 -15.89 73.39 1.30
C MET A 10 -15.47 72.17 2.11
N LEU A 11 -16.46 71.49 2.70
CA LEU A 11 -16.27 70.16 3.32
C LEU A 11 -16.20 69.09 2.19
N GLY A 12 -14.99 68.63 1.89
CA GLY A 12 -14.78 67.50 0.99
C GLY A 12 -15.11 66.18 1.71
N VAL A 13 -16.22 65.55 1.34
CA VAL A 13 -16.55 64.20 1.75
C VAL A 13 -15.73 63.20 0.90
N SER A 14 -14.63 62.73 1.45
CA SER A 14 -13.88 61.62 0.84
C SER A 14 -14.63 60.31 1.03
N ILE A 15 -15.31 59.82 0.02
CA ILE A 15 -15.88 58.48 -0.02
C ILE A 15 -14.72 57.51 -0.22
N PHE A 16 -14.30 56.81 0.87
CA PHE A 16 -13.46 55.65 0.79
C PHE A 16 -14.31 54.51 0.20
N VAL A 17 -14.15 54.23 -1.09
CA VAL A 17 -14.61 52.99 -1.70
C VAL A 17 -13.66 51.87 -1.19
N LEU A 18 -14.09 51.11 -0.16
CA LEU A 18 -13.49 49.84 0.13
C LEU A 18 -13.78 48.91 -1.06
N ALA A 19 -12.84 48.83 -1.98
CA ALA A 19 -12.80 47.72 -2.93
C ALA A 19 -12.50 46.46 -2.10
N GLY A 20 -13.56 45.78 -1.63
CA GLY A 20 -13.48 44.42 -1.17
C GLY A 20 -13.07 43.60 -2.39
N CYS A 21 -11.81 43.15 -2.44
CA CYS A 21 -11.43 42.03 -3.32
C CYS A 21 -12.25 40.83 -2.87
N THR A 22 -13.41 40.63 -3.46
CA THR A 22 -13.97 39.27 -3.54
C THR A 22 -13.00 38.52 -4.43
N ALA A 23 -12.11 37.72 -3.86
CA ALA A 23 -11.36 36.75 -4.63
C ALA A 23 -12.41 35.97 -5.43
N GLY A 24 -12.31 36.04 -6.76
CA GLY A 24 -13.12 35.21 -7.66
C GLY A 24 -12.84 33.72 -7.31
N PRO A 25 -13.66 32.80 -7.81
CA PRO A 25 -13.37 31.38 -7.64
C PRO A 25 -11.94 31.12 -8.09
N GLU A 26 -11.20 30.39 -7.27
CA GLU A 26 -9.84 29.95 -7.60
C GLU A 26 -9.90 29.12 -8.89
N SER A 27 -9.01 29.37 -9.83
CA SER A 27 -8.93 28.66 -11.10
C SER A 27 -7.49 28.22 -11.33
N ALA A 28 -7.28 26.90 -11.43
CA ALA A 28 -5.97 26.31 -11.57
C ALA A 28 -6.02 24.95 -12.29
N GLU A 29 -4.87 24.55 -12.80
CA GLU A 29 -4.62 23.18 -13.23
C GLU A 29 -3.95 22.42 -12.06
N ILE A 30 -4.58 21.36 -11.59
CA ILE A 30 -4.08 20.49 -10.50
C ILE A 30 -3.37 19.30 -11.13
N ARG A 31 -2.11 19.12 -10.77
CA ARG A 31 -1.29 18.00 -11.25
C ARG A 31 -1.35 16.84 -10.25
N VAL A 32 -1.83 15.70 -10.74
CA VAL A 32 -2.01 14.47 -9.94
C VAL A 32 -1.06 13.40 -10.44
N TRP A 33 -0.17 12.95 -9.60
CA TRP A 33 0.69 11.80 -9.88
C TRP A 33 0.01 10.51 -9.41
N LEU A 34 -0.19 9.57 -10.35
CA LEU A 34 -0.67 8.22 -10.07
C LEU A 34 0.40 7.20 -10.45
N VAL A 35 0.45 6.08 -9.75
CA VAL A 35 1.48 5.04 -9.94
C VAL A 35 0.99 3.96 -10.91
N GLY A 36 1.68 3.85 -12.04
CA GLY A 36 1.34 2.88 -13.07
C GLY A 36 -0.13 2.92 -13.48
N SER A 37 -0.68 1.77 -13.83
CA SER A 37 -2.07 1.62 -14.29
C SER A 37 -3.03 1.10 -13.21
N SER A 38 -2.64 1.15 -11.93
CA SER A 38 -3.46 0.63 -10.80
C SER A 38 -4.80 1.34 -10.66
N THR A 39 -4.84 2.67 -10.89
CA THR A 39 -6.10 3.40 -10.97
C THR A 39 -6.75 3.16 -12.34
N PRO A 40 -7.95 2.52 -12.42
CA PRO A 40 -8.59 2.19 -13.68
C PRO A 40 -8.95 3.45 -14.47
N GLN A 41 -8.95 3.34 -15.81
CA GLN A 41 -9.21 4.48 -16.69
C GLN A 41 -10.56 5.14 -16.40
N GLN A 42 -11.59 4.37 -16.07
CA GLN A 42 -12.90 4.89 -15.68
C GLN A 42 -12.83 5.80 -14.46
N ALA A 43 -12.03 5.44 -13.45
CA ALA A 43 -11.85 6.27 -12.26
C ALA A 43 -11.04 7.55 -12.57
N ARG A 44 -10.03 7.45 -13.44
CA ARG A 44 -9.28 8.64 -13.93
C ARG A 44 -10.21 9.61 -14.66
N ASP A 45 -11.04 9.10 -15.57
CA ASP A 45 -12.01 9.92 -16.32
C ASP A 45 -13.06 10.55 -15.40
N TYR A 46 -13.52 9.79 -14.39
CA TYR A 46 -14.45 10.28 -13.36
C TYR A 46 -13.83 11.42 -12.56
N LEU A 47 -12.59 11.26 -12.09
CA LEU A 47 -11.86 12.29 -11.32
C LEU A 47 -11.76 13.59 -12.12
N VAL A 48 -11.26 13.52 -13.36
CA VAL A 48 -11.07 14.71 -14.23
C VAL A 48 -12.40 15.41 -14.49
N LYS A 49 -13.44 14.64 -14.81
CA LYS A 49 -14.74 15.21 -15.13
C LYS A 49 -15.42 15.83 -13.91
N THR A 50 -15.48 15.09 -12.80
CA THR A 50 -16.17 15.55 -11.58
C THR A 50 -15.50 16.76 -10.99
N PHE A 51 -14.16 16.78 -10.98
CA PHE A 51 -13.40 17.94 -10.52
C PHE A 51 -13.70 19.21 -11.33
N ALA A 52 -13.74 19.11 -12.66
CA ALA A 52 -14.06 20.24 -13.53
C ALA A 52 -15.53 20.74 -13.35
N ASP A 53 -16.45 19.82 -13.10
CA ASP A 53 -17.86 20.14 -12.85
C ASP A 53 -18.03 20.86 -11.49
N GLU A 54 -17.29 20.45 -10.45
CA GLU A 54 -17.38 21.00 -9.08
C GLU A 54 -16.50 22.25 -8.88
N ASN A 55 -15.44 22.41 -9.68
CA ASN A 55 -14.52 23.54 -9.61
C ASN A 55 -14.45 24.28 -10.96
N PRO A 56 -15.49 25.07 -11.32
CA PRO A 56 -15.55 25.75 -12.61
C PRO A 56 -14.34 26.63 -12.88
N GLY A 57 -13.67 26.38 -14.01
CA GLY A 57 -12.46 27.08 -14.43
C GLY A 57 -11.17 26.39 -14.01
N SER A 58 -11.25 25.31 -13.25
CA SER A 58 -10.10 24.47 -12.87
C SER A 58 -10.10 23.14 -13.62
N SER A 59 -8.95 22.48 -13.70
CA SER A 59 -8.79 21.18 -14.35
C SER A 59 -7.81 20.29 -13.60
N ILE A 60 -7.86 18.98 -13.87
CA ILE A 60 -6.86 18.02 -13.42
C ILE A 60 -6.06 17.51 -14.62
N VAL A 61 -4.74 17.43 -14.45
CA VAL A 61 -3.84 16.68 -15.32
C VAL A 61 -3.26 15.51 -14.54
N ILE A 62 -3.49 14.29 -15.01
CA ILE A 62 -2.95 13.06 -14.42
C ILE A 62 -1.64 12.71 -15.12
N GLU A 63 -0.58 12.54 -14.34
CA GLU A 63 0.73 12.11 -14.80
C GLU A 63 1.04 10.74 -14.19
N GLU A 64 1.22 9.73 -15.04
CA GLU A 64 1.54 8.37 -14.60
C GLU A 64 3.03 8.26 -14.28
N GLN A 65 3.34 7.75 -13.09
CA GLN A 65 4.70 7.55 -12.60
C GLN A 65 5.03 6.06 -12.54
N PRO A 66 6.25 5.65 -12.93
CA PRO A 66 6.68 4.26 -12.73
C PRO A 66 6.87 3.97 -11.24
N ALA A 67 6.56 2.73 -10.83
CA ALA A 67 6.82 2.29 -9.45
C ALA A 67 8.33 2.21 -9.14
N GLU A 68 9.15 1.87 -10.15
CA GLU A 68 10.61 1.86 -10.04
C GLU A 68 11.14 3.30 -9.90
N GLY A 69 11.95 3.55 -8.86
CA GLY A 69 12.51 4.87 -8.59
C GLY A 69 11.51 5.90 -8.03
N LEU A 70 10.29 5.47 -7.68
CA LEU A 70 9.22 6.37 -7.21
C LEU A 70 9.64 7.18 -5.97
N ALA A 71 10.35 6.58 -5.00
CA ALA A 71 10.76 7.27 -3.77
C ALA A 71 11.65 8.49 -4.05
N ASP A 72 12.64 8.34 -4.94
CA ASP A 72 13.53 9.43 -5.35
C ASP A 72 12.78 10.50 -6.16
N ALA A 73 11.88 10.06 -7.06
CA ALA A 73 11.06 10.95 -7.86
C ALA A 73 10.14 11.80 -6.97
N LEU A 74 9.46 11.22 -5.98
CA LEU A 74 8.61 11.92 -5.02
C LEU A 74 9.41 12.91 -4.18
N THR A 75 10.55 12.47 -3.62
CA THR A 75 11.41 13.34 -2.81
C THR A 75 11.86 14.57 -3.61
N THR A 76 12.25 14.37 -4.86
CA THR A 76 12.68 15.47 -5.75
C THR A 76 11.52 16.40 -6.09
N ALA A 77 10.39 15.84 -6.52
CA ALA A 77 9.25 16.60 -6.99
C ALA A 77 8.58 17.41 -5.88
N LEU A 78 8.38 16.80 -4.69
CA LEU A 78 7.76 17.46 -3.53
C LEU A 78 8.69 18.49 -2.85
N SER A 79 9.99 18.49 -3.17
CA SER A 79 10.91 19.54 -2.76
C SER A 79 10.83 20.79 -3.64
N SER A 80 10.22 20.70 -4.81
CA SER A 80 10.09 21.80 -5.80
C SER A 80 8.76 22.53 -5.65
N ASP A 81 8.76 23.84 -5.92
CA ASP A 81 7.54 24.65 -5.99
C ASP A 81 6.73 24.40 -7.29
N ASP A 82 7.35 23.78 -8.30
CA ASP A 82 6.73 23.35 -9.55
C ASP A 82 6.36 21.85 -9.54
N GLY A 83 6.30 21.23 -8.36
CA GLY A 83 5.94 19.83 -8.18
C GLY A 83 4.46 19.54 -8.42
N PRO A 84 4.04 18.24 -8.29
CA PRO A 84 2.63 17.86 -8.33
C PRO A 84 1.89 18.39 -7.10
N ASP A 85 0.56 18.58 -7.25
CA ASP A 85 -0.31 18.99 -6.16
C ASP A 85 -0.77 17.79 -5.33
N VAL A 86 -1.04 16.66 -5.99
CA VAL A 86 -1.49 15.41 -5.39
C VAL A 86 -0.58 14.27 -5.82
N VAL A 87 -0.21 13.40 -4.89
CA VAL A 87 0.69 12.27 -5.16
C VAL A 87 0.15 10.98 -4.58
N GLU A 88 0.22 9.91 -5.38
CA GLU A 88 0.05 8.52 -4.94
C GLU A 88 1.40 7.94 -4.55
N PHE A 89 1.44 7.16 -3.47
CA PHE A 89 2.62 6.44 -2.99
C PHE A 89 2.24 5.22 -2.16
N GLY A 90 3.13 4.24 -2.07
CA GLY A 90 2.92 3.06 -1.22
C GLY A 90 3.17 3.34 0.26
N ALA A 91 2.65 2.48 1.14
CA ALA A 91 2.78 2.61 2.59
C ALA A 91 4.24 2.72 3.08
N ALA A 92 5.20 2.08 2.39
CA ALA A 92 6.61 2.14 2.74
C ALA A 92 7.24 3.54 2.58
N GLN A 93 6.71 4.37 1.65
CA GLN A 93 7.19 5.74 1.44
C GLN A 93 6.56 6.75 2.39
N ALA A 94 5.39 6.44 2.95
CA ALA A 94 4.61 7.36 3.77
C ALA A 94 5.42 7.97 4.95
N PRO A 95 6.13 7.19 5.79
CA PRO A 95 6.89 7.74 6.92
C PRO A 95 7.99 8.72 6.49
N GLY A 96 8.66 8.46 5.36
CA GLY A 96 9.68 9.36 4.82
C GLY A 96 9.10 10.71 4.38
N LEU A 97 8.00 10.68 3.64
CA LEU A 97 7.35 11.88 3.13
C LEU A 97 6.73 12.74 4.24
N THR A 98 6.05 12.09 5.20
CA THR A 98 5.40 12.78 6.32
C THR A 98 6.41 13.40 7.27
N SER A 99 7.45 12.67 7.67
CA SER A 99 8.51 13.17 8.55
C SER A 99 9.33 14.31 7.94
N ALA A 100 9.46 14.34 6.60
CA ALA A 100 10.12 15.43 5.87
C ALA A 100 9.24 16.68 5.74
N GLY A 101 7.96 16.63 6.18
CA GLY A 101 7.01 17.72 5.99
C GLY A 101 6.65 17.96 4.51
N ALA A 102 6.73 16.92 3.68
CA ALA A 102 6.46 17.01 2.25
C ALA A 102 4.97 17.03 1.92
N LEU A 103 4.12 16.60 2.86
CA LEU A 103 2.67 16.50 2.69
C LEU A 103 1.93 17.50 3.58
N LEU A 104 0.76 17.92 3.11
CA LEU A 104 -0.16 18.79 3.83
C LEU A 104 -0.80 18.03 5.00
N ASP A 105 -0.94 18.68 6.15
CA ASP A 105 -1.74 18.20 7.28
C ASP A 105 -3.23 18.16 6.88
N LEU A 106 -3.82 16.97 6.92
CA LEU A 106 -5.22 16.69 6.57
C LEU A 106 -6.05 16.27 7.79
N THR A 107 -5.55 16.53 9.02
CA THR A 107 -6.23 16.11 10.26
C THR A 107 -7.63 16.69 10.36
N ASP A 108 -7.81 17.96 9.99
CA ASP A 108 -9.12 18.61 9.99
C ASP A 108 -10.08 18.07 8.92
N GLU A 109 -9.55 17.43 7.88
CA GLU A 109 -10.30 16.84 6.77
C GLU A 109 -10.59 15.32 6.98
N TYR A 110 -10.10 14.73 8.08
CA TYR A 110 -10.17 13.28 8.32
C TYR A 110 -11.57 12.71 8.17
N ASP A 111 -12.57 13.33 8.80
CA ASP A 111 -13.95 12.87 8.74
C ASP A 111 -14.56 12.99 7.33
N GLU A 112 -14.26 14.08 6.61
CA GLU A 112 -14.74 14.29 5.24
C GLU A 112 -14.10 13.35 4.23
N LEU A 113 -12.85 12.90 4.48
CA LEU A 113 -12.13 11.94 3.67
C LEU A 113 -12.55 10.48 3.95
N GLY A 114 -13.44 10.24 4.91
CA GLY A 114 -13.99 8.93 5.22
C GLY A 114 -13.83 8.50 6.67
N GLY A 115 -12.98 9.17 7.47
CA GLY A 115 -12.87 8.97 8.91
C GLY A 115 -12.63 7.51 9.31
N ASP A 116 -13.41 7.06 10.31
CA ASP A 116 -13.31 5.69 10.84
C ASP A 116 -13.75 4.59 9.86
N ASP A 117 -14.34 4.94 8.72
CA ASP A 117 -14.65 3.97 7.67
C ASP A 117 -13.42 3.58 6.83
N LEU A 118 -12.36 4.38 6.87
CA LEU A 118 -11.10 4.08 6.17
C LEU A 118 -10.42 2.82 6.72
N LEU A 119 -9.60 2.17 5.89
CA LEU A 119 -8.79 1.01 6.26
C LEU A 119 -7.73 1.41 7.28
N ALA A 120 -7.88 0.91 8.52
CA ALA A 120 -7.09 1.35 9.66
C ALA A 120 -5.56 1.20 9.47
N GLY A 121 -5.08 0.08 8.88
CA GLY A 121 -3.65 -0.12 8.66
C GLY A 121 -3.04 0.91 7.72
N GLN A 122 -3.76 1.33 6.67
CA GLN A 122 -3.27 2.37 5.76
C GLN A 122 -3.45 3.79 6.32
N VAL A 123 -4.48 4.03 7.16
CA VAL A 123 -4.58 5.27 7.95
C VAL A 123 -3.36 5.39 8.87
N GLU A 124 -2.97 4.31 9.55
CA GLU A 124 -1.76 4.27 10.37
C GLU A 124 -0.51 4.60 9.55
N ALA A 125 -0.35 4.03 8.35
CA ALA A 125 0.76 4.35 7.46
C ALA A 125 0.78 5.82 7.03
N GLY A 126 -0.38 6.42 6.78
CA GLY A 126 -0.56 7.83 6.40
C GLY A 126 -0.54 8.83 7.57
N THR A 127 -0.32 8.35 8.80
CA THR A 127 -0.30 9.15 10.03
C THR A 127 1.11 9.19 10.61
N PHE A 128 1.61 10.36 10.94
CA PHE A 128 2.92 10.52 11.57
C PHE A 128 2.82 11.47 12.77
N ASP A 129 3.34 11.05 13.91
CA ASP A 129 3.31 11.80 15.18
C ASP A 129 1.92 12.36 15.56
N GLY A 130 0.88 11.53 15.28
CA GLY A 130 -0.53 11.86 15.56
C GLY A 130 -1.20 12.78 14.55
N THR A 131 -0.51 13.21 13.50
CA THR A 131 -1.03 14.03 12.41
C THR A 131 -1.36 13.17 11.21
N PHE A 132 -2.56 13.32 10.64
CA PHE A 132 -3.01 12.60 9.46
C PHE A 132 -2.64 13.36 8.18
N PHE A 133 -1.85 12.75 7.30
CA PHE A 133 -1.35 13.35 6.08
C PHE A 133 -1.87 12.70 4.80
N ALA A 134 -2.21 11.40 4.86
CA ALA A 134 -2.48 10.67 3.64
C ALA A 134 -3.54 9.58 3.84
N PRO A 135 -4.76 9.77 3.32
CA PRO A 135 -5.76 8.72 3.28
C PRO A 135 -5.31 7.54 2.41
N PRO A 136 -5.82 6.33 2.68
CA PRO A 136 -5.71 5.22 1.76
C PRO A 136 -6.35 5.57 0.42
N LEU A 137 -5.76 5.13 -0.69
CA LEU A 137 -6.37 5.20 -2.01
C LEU A 137 -7.06 3.89 -2.36
N PHE A 138 -6.37 2.78 -2.19
CA PHE A 138 -6.89 1.41 -2.28
C PHE A 138 -5.96 0.45 -1.54
N ALA A 139 -6.46 -0.75 -1.18
CA ALA A 139 -5.61 -1.82 -0.69
C ALA A 139 -5.55 -2.97 -1.70
N GLN A 140 -4.38 -3.61 -1.74
CA GLN A 140 -4.21 -4.94 -2.30
C GLN A 140 -3.83 -5.87 -1.16
N ALA A 141 -4.63 -6.89 -0.92
CA ALA A 141 -4.30 -7.90 0.06
C ALA A 141 -3.52 -9.04 -0.59
N ARG A 142 -2.45 -9.49 0.07
CA ARG A 142 -1.79 -10.72 -0.31
C ARG A 142 -2.65 -11.89 0.12
N VAL A 143 -2.96 -12.79 -0.82
CA VAL A 143 -3.81 -13.97 -0.60
C VAL A 143 -3.16 -15.20 -1.22
N GLU A 144 -3.68 -16.37 -0.86
CA GLU A 144 -3.25 -17.66 -1.38
C GLU A 144 -4.10 -18.05 -2.58
N PHE A 145 -3.44 -18.48 -3.63
CA PHE A 145 -4.01 -19.02 -4.85
C PHE A 145 -3.71 -20.51 -4.92
N ALA A 146 -4.72 -21.35 -5.12
CA ALA A 146 -4.54 -22.79 -5.14
C ALA A 146 -5.31 -23.46 -6.29
N ASN A 147 -4.73 -24.54 -6.82
CA ASN A 147 -5.42 -25.39 -7.79
C ASN A 147 -6.58 -26.13 -7.14
N PRO A 148 -7.85 -25.84 -7.49
CA PRO A 148 -9.03 -26.42 -6.83
C PRO A 148 -9.19 -27.92 -7.07
N ALA A 149 -8.50 -28.50 -8.06
CA ALA A 149 -8.49 -29.94 -8.26
C ALA A 149 -7.65 -30.69 -7.19
N LEU A 150 -6.72 -30.00 -6.54
CA LEU A 150 -5.80 -30.57 -5.57
C LEU A 150 -6.02 -30.00 -4.14
N VAL A 151 -6.47 -28.75 -4.03
CA VAL A 151 -6.81 -28.06 -2.78
C VAL A 151 -8.28 -27.69 -2.83
N GLN A 152 -9.11 -28.50 -2.16
CA GLN A 152 -10.58 -28.36 -2.22
C GLN A 152 -11.16 -27.39 -1.18
N ALA A 153 -10.39 -27.08 -0.16
CA ALA A 153 -10.76 -26.13 0.90
C ALA A 153 -9.51 -25.43 1.45
N ALA A 154 -9.70 -24.23 1.98
CA ALA A 154 -8.65 -23.53 2.70
C ALA A 154 -8.23 -24.33 3.93
N PRO A 155 -6.91 -24.48 4.23
CA PRO A 155 -6.44 -24.98 5.50
C PRO A 155 -6.99 -24.15 6.66
N ALA A 156 -7.34 -24.78 7.77
CA ALA A 156 -7.95 -24.08 8.91
C ALA A 156 -6.92 -23.34 9.77
N THR A 157 -5.67 -23.81 9.77
CA THR A 157 -4.57 -23.25 10.56
C THR A 157 -3.29 -23.16 9.74
N LEU A 158 -2.34 -22.34 10.20
CA LEU A 158 -1.02 -22.22 9.59
C LEU A 158 -0.26 -23.55 9.55
N ASP A 159 -0.36 -24.37 10.61
CA ASP A 159 0.27 -25.68 10.66
C ASP A 159 -0.34 -26.67 9.64
N GLU A 160 -1.66 -26.58 9.41
CA GLU A 160 -2.33 -27.37 8.37
C GLU A 160 -1.90 -26.89 6.97
N TYR A 161 -1.76 -25.57 6.76
CA TYR A 161 -1.24 -25.00 5.52
C TYR A 161 0.16 -25.52 5.19
N ILE A 162 1.09 -25.48 6.15
CA ILE A 162 2.46 -25.99 6.00
C ILE A 162 2.46 -27.49 5.69
N THR A 163 1.67 -28.27 6.43
CA THR A 163 1.57 -29.71 6.24
C THR A 163 1.00 -30.04 4.86
N THR A 164 -0.07 -29.35 4.45
CA THR A 164 -0.70 -29.51 3.12
C THR A 164 0.28 -29.22 2.00
N ALA A 165 1.04 -28.13 2.07
CA ALA A 165 2.03 -27.78 1.07
C ALA A 165 3.09 -28.88 0.90
N LYS A 166 3.60 -29.44 2.00
CA LYS A 166 4.59 -30.54 1.99
C LYS A 166 4.02 -31.83 1.40
N VAL A 167 2.78 -32.20 1.76
CA VAL A 167 2.10 -33.40 1.22
C VAL A 167 1.87 -33.25 -0.29
N LEU A 168 1.46 -32.07 -0.76
CA LEU A 168 1.25 -31.79 -2.17
C LEU A 168 2.55 -31.91 -2.96
N THR A 169 3.67 -31.38 -2.46
CA THR A 169 4.99 -31.52 -3.10
C THR A 169 5.40 -32.98 -3.20
N ALA A 170 5.26 -33.74 -2.12
CA ALA A 170 5.62 -35.16 -2.10
C ALA A 170 4.75 -36.01 -3.04
N GLY A 171 3.48 -35.63 -3.22
CA GLY A 171 2.51 -36.30 -4.10
C GLY A 171 2.56 -35.87 -5.58
N SER A 172 3.28 -34.80 -5.92
CA SER A 172 3.28 -34.20 -7.26
C SER A 172 4.71 -33.94 -7.75
N PRO A 173 5.41 -35.00 -8.24
CA PRO A 173 6.78 -34.84 -8.70
C PRO A 173 6.90 -33.75 -9.78
N GLY A 174 7.80 -32.79 -9.58
CA GLY A 174 8.04 -31.68 -10.49
C GLY A 174 7.17 -30.43 -10.25
N ALA A 175 6.26 -30.47 -9.27
CA ALA A 175 5.48 -29.29 -8.85
C ALA A 175 5.73 -28.95 -7.38
N SER A 176 5.76 -27.66 -7.08
CA SER A 176 5.78 -27.10 -5.74
C SER A 176 4.39 -27.23 -5.10
N GLY A 177 4.29 -27.73 -3.90
CA GLY A 177 3.06 -27.66 -3.10
C GLY A 177 2.69 -26.21 -2.78
N ILE A 178 3.74 -25.37 -2.55
CA ILE A 178 3.65 -23.92 -2.61
C ILE A 178 4.85 -23.37 -3.41
N TYR A 179 4.61 -22.45 -4.33
CA TYR A 179 5.69 -21.73 -4.99
C TYR A 179 6.18 -20.62 -4.06
N PHE A 180 7.35 -20.83 -3.46
CA PHE A 180 7.93 -19.91 -2.50
C PHE A 180 9.39 -19.66 -2.89
N ALA A 181 9.62 -18.58 -3.63
CA ALA A 181 10.95 -18.19 -4.06
C ALA A 181 11.82 -17.74 -2.89
N GLY A 182 13.14 -17.99 -2.97
CA GLY A 182 14.02 -17.80 -1.81
C GLY A 182 14.18 -16.35 -1.34
N ARG A 183 13.97 -15.37 -2.21
CA ARG A 183 14.10 -13.94 -1.89
C ARG A 183 12.75 -13.25 -1.63
N ASP A 184 11.64 -13.98 -1.61
CA ASP A 184 10.29 -13.45 -1.37
C ASP A 184 10.05 -13.19 0.13
N TRP A 185 10.67 -12.15 0.64
CA TRP A 185 10.51 -11.72 2.03
C TRP A 185 9.07 -11.26 2.34
N LYS A 186 8.33 -10.73 1.34
CA LYS A 186 6.96 -10.26 1.52
C LYS A 186 5.98 -11.40 1.87
N SER A 187 6.14 -12.56 1.24
CA SER A 187 5.37 -13.77 1.60
C SER A 187 5.90 -14.48 2.85
N ALA A 188 7.11 -14.17 3.30
CA ALA A 188 7.71 -14.78 4.49
C ALA A 188 7.32 -14.06 5.80
N LEU A 189 7.18 -12.75 5.78
CA LEU A 189 6.83 -11.96 6.97
C LEU A 189 5.53 -12.40 7.68
N PRO A 190 4.46 -12.83 6.98
CA PRO A 190 3.27 -13.37 7.63
C PRO A 190 3.54 -14.47 8.64
N PHE A 191 4.54 -15.32 8.41
CA PHE A 191 4.92 -16.40 9.33
C PHE A 191 5.59 -15.84 10.60
N VAL A 192 6.40 -14.81 10.48
CA VAL A 192 6.99 -14.10 11.62
C VAL A 192 5.88 -13.51 12.49
N TRP A 193 4.97 -12.74 11.90
CA TRP A 193 3.88 -12.08 12.61
C TRP A 193 2.86 -13.07 13.20
N ALA A 194 2.53 -14.15 12.48
CA ALA A 194 1.63 -15.18 12.97
C ALA A 194 2.19 -15.91 14.22
N ASN A 195 3.51 -15.93 14.39
CA ASN A 195 4.17 -16.45 15.59
C ASN A 195 4.34 -15.39 16.70
N GLY A 196 3.86 -14.17 16.51
CA GLY A 196 3.99 -13.07 17.47
C GLY A 196 5.35 -12.35 17.41
N GLY A 197 6.13 -12.60 16.34
CA GLY A 197 7.38 -11.90 16.07
C GLY A 197 7.14 -10.53 15.42
N GLU A 198 8.21 -9.74 15.35
CA GLU A 198 8.25 -8.40 14.75
C GLU A 198 9.47 -8.25 13.85
N ILE A 199 9.44 -7.26 12.95
CA ILE A 199 10.61 -6.90 12.16
C ILE A 199 11.52 -6.00 12.98
N ALA A 200 10.98 -4.88 13.46
CA ALA A 200 11.63 -3.92 14.32
C ALA A 200 10.58 -3.15 15.13
N VAL A 201 10.94 -2.72 16.33
CA VAL A 201 10.11 -1.92 17.22
C VAL A 201 10.84 -0.65 17.64
N GLN A 202 10.11 0.45 17.79
CA GLN A 202 10.71 1.70 18.26
C GLN A 202 10.66 1.75 19.80
N GLN A 203 11.82 1.95 20.42
CA GLN A 203 11.94 2.12 21.87
C GLN A 203 12.79 3.36 22.19
N GLY A 204 12.20 4.35 22.88
CA GLY A 204 12.95 5.53 23.31
C GLY A 204 13.58 6.36 22.17
N GLY A 205 12.99 6.32 20.97
CA GLY A 205 13.47 7.04 19.80
C GLY A 205 14.51 6.26 18.96
N THR A 206 14.86 5.03 19.36
CA THR A 206 15.75 4.13 18.64
C THR A 206 14.94 2.93 18.11
N TRP A 207 15.31 2.41 16.97
CA TRP A 207 14.74 1.19 16.40
C TRP A 207 15.57 -0.02 16.86
N ASP A 208 14.86 -1.04 17.35
CA ASP A 208 15.39 -2.32 17.81
C ASP A 208 14.83 -3.42 16.91
N ALA A 209 15.66 -4.03 16.08
CA ALA A 209 15.26 -5.10 15.17
C ALA A 209 14.97 -6.39 15.95
N GLN A 210 13.96 -7.16 15.52
CA GLN A 210 13.38 -8.25 16.31
C GLN A 210 13.30 -9.58 15.54
N LEU A 211 13.95 -9.71 14.40
CA LEU A 211 13.94 -10.97 13.64
C LEU A 211 14.67 -12.09 14.36
N SER A 212 15.59 -11.78 15.30
CA SER A 212 16.29 -12.74 16.15
C SER A 212 15.52 -13.10 17.43
N SER A 213 14.37 -12.51 17.71
CA SER A 213 13.54 -12.91 18.86
C SER A 213 13.05 -14.36 18.72
N ASP A 214 12.83 -15.05 19.84
CA ASP A 214 12.34 -16.45 19.83
C ASP A 214 11.07 -16.61 18.99
N ALA A 215 10.16 -15.64 19.06
CA ALA A 215 8.90 -15.64 18.30
C ALA A 215 9.15 -15.50 16.79
N SER A 216 10.03 -14.58 16.39
CA SER A 216 10.42 -14.37 14.98
C SER A 216 11.16 -15.59 14.43
N VAL A 217 12.12 -16.13 15.19
CA VAL A 217 12.87 -17.34 14.81
C VAL A 217 11.93 -18.54 14.60
N ALA A 218 10.90 -18.70 15.42
CA ALA A 218 9.90 -19.76 15.22
C ALA A 218 9.19 -19.64 13.86
N GLY A 219 8.78 -18.44 13.46
CA GLY A 219 8.19 -18.17 12.12
C GLY A 219 9.19 -18.38 10.99
N LEU A 220 10.43 -17.92 11.16
CA LEU A 220 11.50 -18.08 10.17
C LEU A 220 11.88 -19.54 9.93
N LEU A 221 11.81 -20.40 10.95
CA LEU A 221 12.01 -21.85 10.81
C LEU A 221 10.87 -22.50 10.01
N GLN A 222 9.62 -22.02 10.15
CA GLN A 222 8.50 -22.47 9.31
C GLN A 222 8.71 -22.05 7.83
N VAL A 223 9.19 -20.85 7.60
CA VAL A 223 9.56 -20.37 6.25
C VAL A 223 10.66 -21.24 5.64
N GLN A 224 11.73 -21.52 6.40
CA GLN A 224 12.79 -22.40 5.95
C GLN A 224 12.27 -23.79 5.60
N ASP A 225 11.43 -24.38 6.45
CA ASP A 225 10.81 -25.70 6.22
C ASP A 225 9.98 -25.71 4.92
N LEU A 226 9.15 -24.69 4.68
CA LEU A 226 8.38 -24.55 3.44
C LEU A 226 9.29 -24.39 2.21
N MET A 227 10.25 -23.50 2.25
CA MET A 227 11.18 -23.28 1.15
C MET A 227 11.96 -24.55 0.81
N MET A 228 12.41 -25.30 1.81
CA MET A 228 13.22 -26.50 1.60
C MET A 228 12.42 -27.74 1.21
N ASN A 229 11.21 -27.91 1.77
CA ASN A 229 10.47 -29.17 1.72
C ASN A 229 9.13 -29.10 0.97
N ALA A 230 8.67 -27.88 0.62
CA ALA A 230 7.39 -27.68 -0.07
C ALA A 230 7.52 -26.85 -1.36
N SER A 231 8.70 -26.29 -1.65
CA SER A 231 8.93 -25.44 -2.82
C SER A 231 10.08 -25.96 -3.69
N LEU A 232 9.86 -25.91 -5.01
CA LEU A 232 10.88 -26.10 -6.05
C LEU A 232 11.27 -24.78 -6.73
N ALA A 233 10.76 -23.66 -6.23
CA ALA A 233 11.06 -22.32 -6.75
C ALA A 233 12.57 -22.01 -6.60
N PRO A 234 13.13 -21.11 -7.44
CA PRO A 234 14.53 -20.71 -7.35
C PRO A 234 14.86 -20.14 -5.96
N ARG A 235 15.99 -20.57 -5.40
CA ARG A 235 16.45 -20.14 -4.07
C ARG A 235 16.98 -18.70 -4.08
N ASP A 236 17.41 -18.22 -5.23
CA ASP A 236 17.90 -16.87 -5.52
C ASP A 236 16.87 -16.01 -6.28
N GLY A 237 15.69 -16.58 -6.57
CA GLY A 237 14.61 -15.89 -7.26
C GLY A 237 13.75 -15.05 -6.31
N ASP A 238 13.12 -14.04 -6.87
CA ASP A 238 12.01 -13.32 -6.28
C ASP A 238 10.66 -13.93 -6.70
N ASN A 239 9.55 -13.37 -6.21
CA ASN A 239 8.19 -13.86 -6.48
C ASN A 239 7.39 -12.82 -7.29
N THR A 240 7.98 -12.29 -8.35
CA THR A 240 7.37 -11.22 -9.13
C THR A 240 6.12 -11.67 -9.88
N GLU A 241 6.15 -12.89 -10.47
CA GLU A 241 5.06 -13.43 -11.30
C GLU A 241 4.81 -14.93 -11.01
N PRO A 242 4.42 -15.28 -9.76
CA PRO A 242 4.27 -16.68 -9.35
C PRO A 242 3.17 -17.45 -10.13
N TRP A 243 2.22 -16.72 -10.71
CA TRP A 243 1.19 -17.31 -11.57
C TRP A 243 1.74 -17.98 -12.84
N ILE A 244 2.93 -17.59 -13.31
CA ILE A 244 3.57 -18.27 -14.44
C ILE A 244 3.87 -19.74 -14.08
N ALA A 245 4.49 -19.98 -12.91
CA ALA A 245 4.75 -21.34 -12.44
C ALA A 245 3.45 -22.13 -12.19
N TYR A 246 2.38 -21.47 -11.76
CA TYR A 246 1.05 -22.06 -11.63
C TYR A 246 0.50 -22.47 -13.00
N CYS A 247 0.50 -21.55 -13.96
CA CYS A 247 0.02 -21.79 -15.32
C CYS A 247 0.79 -22.91 -16.04
N ASP A 248 2.07 -23.09 -15.74
CA ASP A 248 2.93 -24.14 -16.30
C ASP A 248 2.81 -25.47 -15.53
N GLY A 249 1.96 -25.52 -14.49
CA GLY A 249 1.77 -26.71 -13.65
C GLY A 249 2.95 -27.02 -12.72
N GLN A 250 3.86 -26.07 -12.52
CA GLN A 250 5.02 -26.19 -11.65
C GLN A 250 4.71 -25.74 -10.19
N ALA A 251 3.56 -25.12 -9.97
CA ALA A 251 3.06 -24.73 -8.66
C ALA A 251 1.63 -25.20 -8.47
N ILE A 252 1.32 -25.75 -7.29
CA ILE A 252 -0.05 -26.09 -6.88
C ILE A 252 -0.70 -24.93 -6.15
N GLN A 253 0.10 -24.23 -5.35
CA GLN A 253 -0.30 -23.03 -4.61
C GLN A 253 0.79 -21.96 -4.73
N PHE A 254 0.39 -20.69 -4.59
CA PHE A 254 1.30 -19.56 -4.47
C PHE A 254 0.64 -18.42 -3.72
N SER A 255 1.45 -17.56 -3.09
CA SER A 255 1.02 -16.32 -2.44
C SER A 255 1.30 -15.14 -3.35
N ALA A 256 0.32 -14.24 -3.53
CA ALA A 256 0.49 -13.02 -4.33
C ALA A 256 -0.53 -11.95 -3.94
N PRO A 257 -0.33 -10.68 -4.33
CA PRO A 257 -1.38 -9.67 -4.28
C PRO A 257 -2.59 -10.07 -5.13
N SER A 258 -3.76 -9.54 -4.78
CA SER A 258 -5.04 -9.88 -5.43
C SER A 258 -5.05 -9.69 -6.95
N GLY A 259 -4.25 -8.76 -7.48
CA GLY A 259 -4.10 -8.55 -8.92
C GLY A 259 -3.56 -9.75 -9.71
N ALA A 260 -3.03 -10.78 -9.02
CA ALA A 260 -2.61 -12.03 -9.66
C ALA A 260 -3.78 -12.94 -10.11
N LEU A 261 -5.03 -12.64 -9.69
CA LEU A 261 -6.19 -13.47 -10.01
C LEU A 261 -6.47 -13.54 -11.50
N GLU A 262 -6.43 -12.41 -12.18
CA GLU A 262 -6.71 -12.34 -13.62
C GLU A 262 -5.65 -13.13 -14.42
N PRO A 263 -4.33 -12.86 -14.34
CA PRO A 263 -3.34 -13.62 -15.08
C PRO A 263 -3.29 -15.10 -14.70
N ALA A 264 -3.54 -15.47 -13.44
CA ALA A 264 -3.61 -16.86 -13.00
C ALA A 264 -4.86 -17.59 -13.53
N SER A 265 -5.94 -16.88 -13.85
CA SER A 265 -7.16 -17.43 -14.45
C SER A 265 -7.09 -17.49 -15.98
N ALA A 266 -6.27 -16.64 -16.60
CA ALA A 266 -6.11 -16.50 -18.04
C ALA A 266 -4.88 -17.25 -18.60
N CYS A 267 -4.48 -18.35 -17.95
CA CYS A 267 -3.30 -19.12 -18.35
C CYS A 267 -3.25 -19.47 -19.85
N ALA A 268 -2.14 -19.13 -20.50
CA ALA A 268 -1.91 -19.39 -21.93
C ALA A 268 -1.27 -20.78 -22.21
N SER A 269 -1.09 -21.63 -21.20
CA SER A 269 -0.51 -22.97 -21.31
C SER A 269 -1.36 -23.90 -22.18
N ALA A 270 -0.73 -24.88 -22.82
CA ALA A 270 -1.43 -25.90 -23.63
C ALA A 270 -2.36 -26.80 -22.79
N THR A 271 -2.10 -26.94 -21.49
CA THR A 271 -2.90 -27.69 -20.53
C THR A 271 -2.98 -26.88 -19.23
N PRO A 272 -3.73 -25.75 -19.25
CA PRO A 272 -3.76 -24.87 -18.09
C PRO A 272 -4.45 -25.54 -16.90
N PRO A 273 -4.00 -25.26 -15.68
CA PRO A 273 -4.78 -25.61 -14.50
C PRO A 273 -6.12 -24.89 -14.50
N PRO A 274 -7.11 -25.34 -13.70
CA PRO A 274 -8.34 -24.57 -13.49
C PRO A 274 -8.05 -23.18 -12.93
N ALA A 275 -8.98 -22.24 -13.11
CA ALA A 275 -8.90 -20.95 -12.40
C ALA A 275 -8.68 -21.18 -10.88
N PRO A 276 -7.77 -20.45 -10.23
CA PRO A 276 -7.38 -20.75 -8.86
C PRO A 276 -8.52 -20.51 -7.89
N PHE A 277 -8.57 -21.34 -6.86
CA PHE A 277 -9.30 -21.09 -5.63
C PHE A 277 -8.49 -20.09 -4.79
N VAL A 278 -9.14 -19.04 -4.29
CA VAL A 278 -8.49 -17.95 -3.53
C VAL A 278 -8.93 -18.02 -2.06
N TYR A 279 -7.98 -17.90 -1.15
CA TYR A 279 -8.24 -17.85 0.28
C TYR A 279 -7.20 -17.00 1.03
N ALA A 280 -7.58 -16.48 2.20
CA ALA A 280 -6.63 -15.77 3.06
C ALA A 280 -5.66 -16.77 3.71
N LEU A 281 -4.38 -16.43 3.84
CA LEU A 281 -3.43 -17.25 4.60
C LEU A 281 -3.99 -17.47 6.01
N PRO A 282 -4.11 -18.73 6.47
CA PRO A 282 -4.68 -18.99 7.79
C PRO A 282 -3.71 -18.62 8.92
N GLY A 283 -4.25 -18.06 9.99
CA GLY A 283 -3.51 -17.81 11.24
C GLY A 283 -3.25 -19.11 12.02
N ARG A 284 -2.43 -19.03 13.08
CA ARG A 284 -2.11 -20.19 13.93
C ARG A 284 -3.34 -20.82 14.57
N ASP A 285 -4.23 -19.98 15.08
CA ASP A 285 -5.43 -20.42 15.83
C ASP A 285 -6.71 -20.34 14.97
N GLY A 286 -6.57 -20.24 13.65
CA GLY A 286 -7.63 -19.99 12.69
C GLY A 286 -7.81 -18.50 12.37
N GLY A 287 -8.78 -18.17 11.52
CA GLY A 287 -8.91 -16.83 10.96
C GLY A 287 -7.81 -16.50 9.94
N ALA A 288 -7.70 -15.23 9.52
CA ALA A 288 -6.65 -14.78 8.61
C ALA A 288 -5.35 -14.47 9.37
N ALA A 289 -4.22 -14.92 8.84
CA ALA A 289 -2.91 -14.49 9.32
C ALA A 289 -2.67 -13.01 9.03
N PRO A 290 -1.86 -12.29 9.82
CA PRO A 290 -1.34 -11.00 9.42
C PRO A 290 -0.55 -11.12 8.12
N VAL A 291 -0.89 -10.32 7.12
CA VAL A 291 -0.15 -10.25 5.85
C VAL A 291 0.40 -8.84 5.66
N LEU A 292 1.39 -8.68 4.78
CA LEU A 292 1.91 -7.37 4.48
C LEU A 292 0.82 -6.50 3.84
N THR A 293 0.64 -5.28 4.36
CA THR A 293 -0.19 -4.27 3.73
C THR A 293 0.40 -3.94 2.36
N ASP A 294 -0.41 -4.07 1.33
CA ASP A 294 -0.09 -3.69 -0.04
C ASP A 294 -1.16 -2.71 -0.52
N GLY A 295 -0.82 -1.81 -1.45
CA GLY A 295 -1.71 -0.76 -1.92
C GLY A 295 -1.07 0.62 -1.82
N SER A 296 -1.90 1.65 -1.97
CA SER A 296 -1.43 3.02 -2.04
C SER A 296 -2.17 3.94 -1.08
N ASN A 297 -1.45 4.95 -0.61
CA ASN A 297 -1.98 6.16 0.00
C ASN A 297 -1.90 7.31 -1.01
N VAL A 298 -2.66 8.36 -0.79
CA VAL A 298 -2.64 9.58 -1.58
C VAL A 298 -2.54 10.79 -0.67
N GLY A 299 -1.75 11.79 -1.04
CA GLY A 299 -1.56 12.99 -0.22
C GLY A 299 -1.46 14.25 -1.06
N VAL A 300 -1.67 15.38 -0.41
CA VAL A 300 -1.47 16.72 -1.00
C VAL A 300 -0.06 17.18 -0.71
N SER A 301 0.62 17.74 -1.71
CA SER A 301 1.92 18.38 -1.52
C SER A 301 1.81 19.56 -0.55
N ALA A 302 2.69 19.63 0.45
CA ALA A 302 2.79 20.80 1.33
C ALA A 302 3.18 22.09 0.58
N LYS A 303 3.72 21.97 -0.63
CA LYS A 303 4.10 23.08 -1.50
C LYS A 303 3.10 23.38 -2.61
N SER A 304 1.95 22.70 -2.63
CA SER A 304 0.90 23.04 -3.59
C SER A 304 0.51 24.51 -3.47
N ALA A 305 0.50 25.22 -4.60
CA ALA A 305 -0.01 26.58 -4.65
C ALA A 305 -1.55 26.65 -4.51
N HIS A 306 -2.22 25.49 -4.62
CA HIS A 306 -3.67 25.35 -4.63
C HIS A 306 -4.17 24.27 -3.66
N PRO A 307 -3.78 24.34 -2.36
CA PRO A 307 -4.05 23.25 -1.40
C PRO A 307 -5.54 22.91 -1.27
N ARG A 308 -6.43 23.91 -1.36
CA ARG A 308 -7.88 23.70 -1.32
C ARG A 308 -8.35 22.84 -2.51
N LEU A 309 -7.96 23.21 -3.72
CA LEU A 309 -8.34 22.47 -4.94
C LEU A 309 -7.71 21.07 -4.96
N ALA A 310 -6.49 20.92 -4.47
CA ALA A 310 -5.85 19.61 -4.32
C ALA A 310 -6.58 18.73 -3.31
N THR A 311 -7.07 19.30 -2.19
CA THR A 311 -7.92 18.59 -1.22
C THR A 311 -9.29 18.23 -1.82
N ASP A 312 -9.89 19.10 -2.63
CA ASP A 312 -11.13 18.77 -3.36
C ASP A 312 -10.92 17.56 -4.30
N ALA A 313 -9.76 17.47 -4.98
CA ALA A 313 -9.41 16.29 -5.77
C ALA A 313 -9.32 15.02 -4.90
N LEU A 314 -8.73 15.09 -3.71
CA LEU A 314 -8.71 13.96 -2.76
C LEU A 314 -10.13 13.54 -2.36
N LYS A 315 -11.02 14.48 -2.05
CA LYS A 315 -12.41 14.17 -1.69
C LYS A 315 -13.13 13.41 -2.79
N ILE A 316 -12.89 13.75 -4.05
CA ILE A 316 -13.42 12.99 -5.20
C ILE A 316 -12.82 11.60 -5.26
N MET A 317 -11.49 11.45 -5.06
CA MET A 317 -10.81 10.15 -5.05
C MET A 317 -11.27 9.25 -3.89
N LEU A 318 -11.77 9.83 -2.81
CA LEU A 318 -12.35 9.12 -1.66
C LEU A 318 -13.89 9.05 -1.72
N SER A 319 -14.54 9.55 -2.78
CA SER A 319 -16.00 9.39 -2.93
C SER A 319 -16.40 7.93 -3.12
N ASP A 320 -17.63 7.60 -2.77
CA ASP A 320 -18.12 6.22 -2.88
C ASP A 320 -18.15 5.76 -4.34
N GLU A 321 -18.45 6.65 -5.27
CA GLU A 321 -18.46 6.38 -6.71
C GLU A 321 -17.07 6.04 -7.22
N PHE A 322 -16.06 6.83 -6.87
CA PHE A 322 -14.66 6.57 -7.26
C PHE A 322 -14.16 5.27 -6.64
N GLN A 323 -14.39 5.06 -5.35
CA GLN A 323 -13.94 3.90 -4.62
C GLN A 323 -14.61 2.59 -5.07
N THR A 324 -15.88 2.65 -5.50
CA THR A 324 -16.59 1.50 -6.08
C THR A 324 -15.87 0.96 -7.32
N MET A 325 -15.27 1.82 -8.14
CA MET A 325 -14.54 1.40 -9.34
C MET A 325 -13.29 0.55 -9.03
N TYR A 326 -12.67 0.71 -7.86
CA TYR A 326 -11.62 -0.20 -7.40
C TYR A 326 -12.19 -1.57 -7.02
N GLY A 327 -13.32 -1.61 -6.29
CA GLY A 327 -13.97 -2.87 -5.94
C GLY A 327 -14.38 -3.69 -7.17
N GLU A 328 -14.88 -3.04 -8.21
CA GLU A 328 -15.29 -3.69 -9.46
C GLU A 328 -14.14 -4.39 -10.20
N ILE A 329 -12.90 -3.95 -10.01
CA ILE A 329 -11.71 -4.60 -10.58
C ILE A 329 -10.97 -5.52 -9.58
N GLY A 330 -11.58 -5.80 -8.41
CA GLY A 330 -11.03 -6.71 -7.41
C GLY A 330 -9.97 -6.11 -6.49
N MET A 331 -9.83 -4.78 -6.46
CA MET A 331 -9.02 -4.08 -5.48
C MET A 331 -9.88 -3.69 -4.27
N VAL A 332 -9.32 -3.76 -3.07
CA VAL A 332 -10.05 -3.41 -1.86
C VAL A 332 -10.18 -1.89 -1.77
N PRO A 333 -11.41 -1.36 -1.76
CA PRO A 333 -11.64 0.08 -1.61
C PRO A 333 -11.04 0.61 -0.30
N ALA A 334 -10.67 1.88 -0.28
CA ALA A 334 -10.20 2.56 0.92
C ALA A 334 -11.21 2.54 2.08
N LYS A 335 -12.50 2.47 1.76
CA LYS A 335 -13.61 2.46 2.71
C LYS A 335 -14.12 1.05 2.99
N LYS A 336 -14.20 0.66 4.25
CA LYS A 336 -14.71 -0.65 4.71
C LYS A 336 -16.16 -0.89 4.30
N SER A 337 -17.00 0.15 4.31
CA SER A 337 -18.41 0.09 3.91
C SER A 337 -18.60 -0.34 2.44
N LEU A 338 -17.60 -0.12 1.59
CA LEU A 338 -17.63 -0.47 0.17
C LEU A 338 -17.04 -1.85 -0.13
N ALA A 339 -16.65 -2.64 0.88
CA ALA A 339 -16.13 -3.99 0.68
C ALA A 339 -17.09 -4.91 -0.14
N ALA A 340 -18.39 -4.67 -0.08
CA ALA A 340 -19.39 -5.39 -0.87
C ALA A 340 -19.26 -5.19 -2.39
N THR A 341 -18.56 -4.15 -2.85
CA THR A 341 -18.29 -3.90 -4.29
C THR A 341 -17.37 -4.94 -4.91
N LEU A 342 -16.59 -5.64 -4.08
CA LEU A 342 -15.78 -6.80 -4.50
C LEU A 342 -16.64 -8.00 -4.95
N GLY A 343 -17.96 -7.95 -4.71
CA GLY A 343 -18.91 -9.02 -4.99
C GLY A 343 -19.03 -10.03 -3.86
N ASP A 344 -19.98 -10.96 -4.04
CA ASP A 344 -20.30 -12.02 -3.06
C ASP A 344 -19.67 -13.35 -3.49
N THR A 345 -18.33 -13.37 -3.52
CA THR A 345 -17.54 -14.54 -3.91
C THR A 345 -16.61 -14.98 -2.78
N PRO A 346 -16.20 -16.26 -2.72
CA PRO A 346 -15.17 -16.70 -1.77
C PRO A 346 -13.86 -15.91 -1.91
N ALA A 347 -13.49 -15.50 -3.12
CA ALA A 347 -12.31 -14.68 -3.35
C ALA A 347 -12.45 -13.29 -2.72
N ALA A 348 -13.62 -12.63 -2.90
CA ALA A 348 -13.90 -11.34 -2.27
C ALA A 348 -13.83 -11.43 -0.73
N ALA A 349 -14.42 -12.48 -0.14
CA ALA A 349 -14.34 -12.71 1.30
C ALA A 349 -12.89 -12.92 1.78
N ALA A 350 -12.07 -13.64 1.01
CA ALA A 350 -10.65 -13.83 1.32
C ALA A 350 -9.86 -12.52 1.28
N LEU A 351 -10.12 -11.66 0.28
CA LEU A 351 -9.49 -10.34 0.15
C LEU A 351 -9.83 -9.44 1.33
N VAL A 352 -11.11 -9.38 1.72
CA VAL A 352 -11.56 -8.59 2.88
C VAL A 352 -10.92 -9.12 4.17
N ALA A 353 -10.86 -10.43 4.37
CA ALA A 353 -10.24 -11.04 5.54
C ALA A 353 -8.74 -10.74 5.61
N ALA A 354 -8.02 -10.88 4.50
CA ALA A 354 -6.59 -10.59 4.41
C ALA A 354 -6.30 -9.09 4.64
N ALA A 355 -7.06 -8.19 3.98
CA ALA A 355 -6.91 -6.75 4.15
C ALA A 355 -7.20 -6.30 5.60
N SER A 356 -8.18 -6.93 6.26
CA SER A 356 -8.50 -6.63 7.65
C SER A 356 -7.44 -7.09 8.65
N ALA A 357 -6.64 -8.10 8.28
CA ALA A 357 -5.53 -8.63 9.08
C ALA A 357 -4.17 -8.03 8.66
N ALA A 358 -4.15 -7.17 7.64
CA ALA A 358 -2.90 -6.63 7.10
C ALA A 358 -2.12 -5.79 8.12
N ARG A 359 -0.79 -5.87 8.02
CA ARG A 359 0.16 -5.14 8.87
C ARG A 359 1.15 -4.35 8.02
N ASN A 360 1.55 -3.22 8.54
CA ASN A 360 2.58 -2.39 7.93
C ASN A 360 3.98 -2.89 8.30
N THR A 361 4.95 -2.52 7.48
CA THR A 361 6.37 -2.50 7.84
C THR A 361 6.63 -1.44 8.92
N PRO A 362 7.79 -1.47 9.60
CA PRO A 362 8.12 -0.46 10.60
C PRO A 362 7.93 0.98 10.08
N ALA A 363 7.21 1.82 10.83
CA ALA A 363 6.89 3.20 10.47
C ALA A 363 8.12 4.13 10.63
N SER A 364 9.26 3.72 10.12
CA SER A 364 10.50 4.49 10.13
C SER A 364 10.63 5.33 8.85
N PRO A 365 11.03 6.60 8.93
CA PRO A 365 11.37 7.40 7.75
C PRO A 365 12.42 6.75 6.84
N LYS A 366 13.24 5.85 7.40
CA LYS A 366 14.30 5.11 6.68
C LYS A 366 13.90 3.70 6.27
N TRP A 367 12.64 3.32 6.41
CA TRP A 367 12.22 1.98 6.01
C TRP A 367 12.42 1.71 4.51
N ALA A 368 12.18 2.72 3.68
CA ALA A 368 12.43 2.62 2.25
C ALA A 368 13.91 2.31 1.92
N ASP A 369 14.86 2.79 2.73
CA ASP A 369 16.28 2.47 2.59
C ASP A 369 16.56 1.00 2.95
N VAL A 370 15.86 0.43 3.95
CA VAL A 370 15.94 -1.00 4.28
C VAL A 370 15.49 -1.84 3.08
N GLU A 371 14.35 -1.52 2.47
CA GLU A 371 13.86 -2.22 1.28
C GLU A 371 14.83 -2.09 0.09
N ALA A 372 15.28 -0.88 -0.20
CA ALA A 372 16.20 -0.59 -1.31
C ALA A 372 17.57 -1.26 -1.15
N SER A 373 18.05 -1.46 0.09
CA SER A 373 19.31 -2.13 0.36
C SER A 373 19.33 -3.62 -0.05
N GLY A 374 18.16 -4.24 -0.18
CA GLY A 374 18.02 -5.66 -0.47
C GLY A 374 18.34 -6.60 0.70
N VAL A 375 18.61 -6.06 1.89
CA VAL A 375 19.02 -6.83 3.08
C VAL A 375 18.05 -7.95 3.44
N LEU A 376 16.73 -7.68 3.34
CA LEU A 376 15.69 -8.71 3.60
C LEU A 376 15.71 -9.80 2.54
N ALA A 377 15.80 -9.45 1.27
CA ALA A 377 15.83 -10.42 0.18
C ALA A 377 17.06 -11.34 0.29
N ASP A 378 18.22 -10.78 0.62
CA ASP A 378 19.48 -11.55 0.83
C ASP A 378 19.38 -12.46 2.06
N PHE A 379 18.79 -11.97 3.15
CA PHE A 379 18.54 -12.74 4.36
C PHE A 379 17.67 -13.98 4.09
N PHE A 380 16.50 -13.79 3.45
CA PHE A 380 15.63 -14.91 3.12
C PHE A 380 16.23 -15.85 2.09
N GLY A 381 17.03 -15.36 1.15
CA GLY A 381 17.82 -16.18 0.22
C GLY A 381 18.77 -17.13 0.95
N GLN A 382 19.39 -16.69 2.05
CA GLN A 382 20.25 -17.54 2.88
C GLN A 382 19.45 -18.56 3.71
N ILE A 383 18.28 -18.19 4.21
CA ILE A 383 17.34 -19.11 4.85
C ILE A 383 16.93 -20.22 3.86
N ALA A 384 16.62 -19.85 2.61
CA ALA A 384 16.15 -20.78 1.58
C ALA A 384 17.17 -21.87 1.20
N ILE A 385 18.45 -21.63 1.39
CA ILE A 385 19.51 -22.62 1.15
C ILE A 385 19.93 -23.40 2.40
N GLY A 386 19.20 -23.25 3.52
CA GLY A 386 19.42 -24.01 4.76
C GLY A 386 20.41 -23.39 5.73
N GLY A 387 20.62 -22.07 5.67
CA GLY A 387 21.46 -21.36 6.63
C GLY A 387 20.93 -21.45 8.07
N ASP A 388 21.80 -21.22 9.05
CA ASP A 388 21.42 -21.15 10.47
C ASP A 388 20.52 -19.94 10.72
N VAL A 389 19.21 -20.18 10.93
CA VAL A 389 18.19 -19.14 11.04
C VAL A 389 18.50 -18.15 12.18
N ALA A 390 18.92 -18.64 13.36
CA ALA A 390 19.16 -17.77 14.51
C ALA A 390 20.40 -16.86 14.30
N ALA A 391 21.46 -17.43 13.73
CA ALA A 391 22.67 -16.67 13.41
C ALA A 391 22.41 -15.64 12.31
N LEU A 392 21.65 -16.01 11.26
CA LEU A 392 21.27 -15.11 10.17
C LEU A 392 20.37 -13.99 10.69
N ALA A 393 19.39 -14.29 11.55
CA ALA A 393 18.48 -13.32 12.13
C ALA A 393 19.23 -12.28 12.99
N THR A 394 20.20 -12.71 13.82
CA THR A 394 21.04 -11.79 14.59
C THR A 394 21.88 -10.87 13.67
N ALA A 395 22.38 -11.42 12.57
CA ALA A 395 23.18 -10.63 11.62
C ALA A 395 22.33 -9.61 10.85
N VAL A 396 21.12 -9.98 10.42
CA VAL A 396 20.23 -9.07 9.71
C VAL A 396 19.67 -7.99 10.63
N ASP A 397 19.37 -8.30 11.90
CA ASP A 397 18.95 -7.30 12.89
C ASP A 397 19.97 -6.16 13.00
N THR A 398 21.26 -6.52 13.11
CA THR A 398 22.36 -5.52 13.15
C THR A 398 22.37 -4.62 11.90
N GLN A 399 22.08 -5.17 10.72
CA GLN A 399 22.06 -4.41 9.47
C GLN A 399 20.84 -3.48 9.39
N ILE A 400 19.65 -3.98 9.77
CA ILE A 400 18.42 -3.20 9.82
C ILE A 400 18.57 -2.03 10.80
N GLU A 401 19.08 -2.29 12.01
CA GLU A 401 19.33 -1.24 13.01
C GLU A 401 20.30 -0.18 12.52
N ALA A 402 21.38 -0.59 11.83
CA ALA A 402 22.34 0.35 11.27
C ALA A 402 21.71 1.30 10.24
N ILE A 403 20.73 0.82 9.45
CA ILE A 403 20.00 1.65 8.49
C ILE A 403 18.98 2.53 9.23
N LEU A 404 18.17 1.95 10.10
CA LEU A 404 17.07 2.66 10.75
C LEU A 404 17.56 3.76 11.72
N ASN A 405 18.71 3.57 12.36
CA ASN A 405 19.27 4.48 13.38
C ASN A 405 20.43 5.35 12.89
N GLY A 406 20.97 5.07 11.71
CA GLY A 406 22.11 5.81 11.11
C GLY A 406 21.66 7.07 10.43
#